data_b945fdf6861819817373761b8c9a6a19
#
_entry.id   b945fdf6861819817373761b8c9a6a19
#
_cell.length_a   1.000
_cell.length_b   1.000
_cell.length_c   1.000
_cell.angle_alpha   90.00
_cell.angle_beta   90.00
_cell.angle_gamma   90.00
#
_symmetry.space_group_name_H-M   'P 1'
#
loop_
_entity.id
_entity.type
_entity.pdbx_description
1 polymer ?
#
loop_
_entity_poly.entity_id
_entity_poly.type
_entity_poly.pdbx_seq_one_letter_code
_entity_poly.pdbx_strand_id
1 'polypeptide(L)'
;TRSLVSLRVALEQIMSIGEGVDFLLSLDQETVDMHGSEVRDGGYIICDSKVNPDFSKFEGTKINCLSLPISETAMKQGSLLMRNIVALGMSVALLGFDTKMFKDAIIEKFAKKSQEIIDKNLAAFDDGHSLVMEKLGDVEIDTLPAPGKKDQMFLLGNEACALGAIAAGSRFMASYPITPASEVME
;
A
#
# COMPACT_ATOMS: atom_id res chain seq x y z
N THR A 1 6.51 0.84 -16.97
CA THR A 1 6.10 -0.43 -16.34
C THR A 1 4.99 -0.11 -15.37
N ARG A 2 3.84 -0.73 -15.52
CA ARG A 2 2.72 -0.64 -14.59
C ARG A 2 2.89 -1.71 -13.54
N SER A 3 2.56 -1.39 -12.30
CA SER A 3 2.63 -2.33 -11.19
C SER A 3 1.33 -2.25 -10.40
N LEU A 4 0.71 -3.39 -10.14
CA LEU A 4 -0.41 -3.55 -9.23
C LEU A 4 0.09 -4.28 -7.98
N VAL A 5 -0.32 -3.80 -6.82
CA VAL A 5 -0.03 -4.46 -5.54
C VAL A 5 -1.36 -4.70 -4.84
N SER A 6 -1.63 -5.96 -4.50
CA SER A 6 -2.76 -6.33 -3.67
C SER A 6 -2.27 -6.64 -2.25
N LEU A 7 -2.91 -6.03 -1.27
CA LEU A 7 -2.60 -6.22 0.14
C LEU A 7 -3.85 -6.68 0.88
N ARG A 8 -3.74 -7.75 1.66
CA ARG A 8 -4.77 -8.18 2.58
C ARG A 8 -4.27 -8.04 4.02
N VAL A 9 -5.05 -7.40 4.84
CA VAL A 9 -4.77 -7.24 6.26
C VAL A 9 -5.90 -7.87 7.06
N ALA A 10 -5.59 -8.68 8.06
CA ALA A 10 -6.58 -9.31 8.93
C ALA A 10 -5.97 -9.58 10.31
N LEU A 11 -6.84 -9.80 11.30
CA LEU A 11 -6.43 -10.19 12.66
C LEU A 11 -6.07 -11.67 12.76
N GLU A 12 -6.59 -12.47 11.83
CA GLU A 12 -6.35 -13.91 11.76
C GLU A 12 -5.23 -14.24 10.77
N GLN A 13 -4.74 -15.47 10.84
CA GLN A 13 -3.72 -15.93 9.90
C GLN A 13 -4.29 -15.97 8.48
N ILE A 14 -3.63 -15.26 7.58
CA ILE A 14 -4.02 -15.19 6.17
C ILE A 14 -3.26 -16.24 5.38
N MET A 15 -3.98 -17.11 4.66
CA MET A 15 -3.42 -18.15 3.79
C MET A 15 -3.55 -17.81 2.29
N SER A 16 -4.32 -16.79 1.94
CA SER A 16 -4.51 -16.33 0.57
C SER A 16 -4.90 -14.85 0.53
N ILE A 17 -4.74 -14.19 -0.61
CA ILE A 17 -5.21 -12.80 -0.80
C ILE A 17 -6.74 -12.74 -0.76
N GLY A 18 -7.44 -13.83 -1.13
CA GLY A 18 -8.90 -13.88 -1.22
C GLY A 18 -9.43 -13.26 -2.51
N GLU A 19 -10.75 -13.16 -2.60
CA GLU A 19 -11.46 -12.55 -3.73
C GLU A 19 -12.07 -11.21 -3.31
N GLY A 20 -12.02 -10.24 -4.25
CA GLY A 20 -12.52 -8.89 -4.05
C GLY A 20 -11.65 -8.04 -3.12
N VAL A 21 -11.84 -6.74 -3.22
CA VAL A 21 -11.11 -5.74 -2.43
C VAL A 21 -12.09 -4.78 -1.75
N ASP A 22 -11.72 -4.25 -0.61
CA ASP A 22 -12.54 -3.28 0.13
C ASP A 22 -12.30 -1.86 -0.41
N PHE A 23 -11.10 -1.60 -0.93
CA PHE A 23 -10.82 -0.38 -1.69
C PHE A 23 -9.76 -0.57 -2.77
N LEU A 24 -9.91 0.17 -3.86
CA LEU A 24 -8.98 0.27 -4.97
C LEU A 24 -8.45 1.70 -5.02
N LEU A 25 -7.14 1.88 -4.93
CA LEU A 25 -6.48 3.16 -5.14
C LEU A 25 -5.76 3.14 -6.48
N SER A 26 -6.16 4.02 -7.38
CA SER A 26 -5.65 4.07 -8.74
C SER A 26 -5.02 5.42 -9.09
N LEU A 27 -4.01 5.37 -9.93
CA LEU A 27 -3.35 6.55 -10.49
C LEU A 27 -3.71 6.76 -11.98
N ASP A 28 -4.50 5.86 -12.56
CA ASP A 28 -4.93 5.91 -13.96
C ASP A 28 -6.32 5.27 -14.17
N GLN A 29 -6.96 5.61 -15.28
CA GLN A 29 -8.28 5.09 -15.63
C GLN A 29 -8.27 3.59 -15.95
N GLU A 30 -7.20 3.11 -16.57
CA GLU A 30 -7.13 1.70 -16.99
C GLU A 30 -7.17 0.76 -15.78
N THR A 31 -6.56 1.14 -14.66
CA THR A 31 -6.64 0.38 -13.40
C THR A 31 -8.09 0.34 -12.88
N VAL A 32 -8.82 1.46 -12.97
CA VAL A 32 -10.25 1.50 -12.60
C VAL A 32 -11.06 0.58 -13.52
N ASP A 33 -10.80 0.60 -14.82
CA ASP A 33 -11.53 -0.22 -15.80
C ASP A 33 -11.29 -1.72 -15.63
N MET A 34 -10.08 -2.10 -15.25
CA MET A 34 -9.68 -3.50 -15.10
C MET A 34 -10.08 -4.09 -13.74
N HIS A 35 -9.95 -3.32 -12.65
CA HIS A 35 -10.04 -3.83 -11.30
C HIS A 35 -11.21 -3.25 -10.50
N GLY A 36 -11.91 -2.24 -11.02
CA GLY A 36 -13.02 -1.62 -10.31
C GLY A 36 -14.16 -2.59 -9.98
N SER A 37 -14.39 -3.59 -10.83
CA SER A 37 -15.39 -4.64 -10.59
C SER A 37 -15.02 -5.63 -9.47
N GLU A 38 -13.78 -5.62 -9.01
CA GLU A 38 -13.33 -6.42 -7.89
C GLU A 38 -13.66 -5.78 -6.53
N VAL A 39 -14.06 -4.49 -6.54
CA VAL A 39 -14.44 -3.76 -5.33
C VAL A 39 -15.80 -4.25 -4.84
N ARG A 40 -15.87 -4.56 -3.57
CA ARG A 40 -17.08 -5.07 -2.92
C ARG A 40 -18.11 -3.97 -2.68
N ASP A 41 -19.37 -4.37 -2.49
CA ASP A 41 -20.44 -3.48 -2.05
C ASP A 41 -20.05 -2.72 -0.77
N GLY A 42 -20.20 -1.40 -0.79
CA GLY A 42 -19.77 -0.50 0.29
C GLY A 42 -18.30 -0.09 0.22
N GLY A 43 -17.51 -0.70 -0.66
CA GLY A 43 -16.10 -0.38 -0.85
C GLY A 43 -15.85 0.94 -1.60
N TYR A 44 -14.58 1.27 -1.79
CA TYR A 44 -14.15 2.54 -2.37
C TYR A 44 -13.27 2.34 -3.60
N ILE A 45 -13.54 3.13 -4.65
CA ILE A 45 -12.62 3.36 -5.75
C ILE A 45 -12.11 4.80 -5.64
N ILE A 46 -10.82 4.96 -5.44
CA ILE A 46 -10.17 6.26 -5.39
C ILE A 46 -9.24 6.37 -6.59
N CYS A 47 -9.42 7.41 -7.39
CA CYS A 47 -8.59 7.66 -8.56
C CYS A 47 -8.04 9.09 -8.54
N ASP A 48 -6.84 9.25 -9.12
CA ASP A 48 -6.22 10.57 -9.27
C ASP A 48 -7.05 11.48 -10.16
N SER A 49 -7.46 12.63 -9.65
CA SER A 49 -8.27 13.62 -10.38
C SER A 49 -7.59 14.12 -11.66
N LYS A 50 -6.25 14.03 -11.74
CA LYS A 50 -5.47 14.45 -12.90
C LYS A 50 -5.87 13.71 -14.18
N VAL A 51 -6.33 12.47 -14.07
CA VAL A 51 -6.74 11.66 -15.23
C VAL A 51 -8.21 11.83 -15.59
N ASN A 52 -8.94 12.69 -14.86
CA ASN A 52 -10.36 12.92 -15.03
C ASN A 52 -11.15 11.59 -15.11
N PRO A 53 -11.19 10.81 -14.03
CA PRO A 53 -11.68 9.44 -14.06
C PRO A 53 -13.15 9.34 -14.41
N ASP A 54 -13.49 8.37 -15.25
CA ASP A 54 -14.86 7.99 -15.58
C ASP A 54 -15.33 6.85 -14.65
N PHE A 55 -16.33 7.12 -13.86
CA PHE A 55 -16.94 6.15 -12.96
C PHE A 55 -18.35 5.70 -13.41
N SER A 56 -18.76 6.01 -14.63
CA SER A 56 -20.11 5.71 -15.14
C SER A 56 -20.50 4.23 -14.99
N LYS A 57 -19.53 3.31 -15.09
CA LYS A 57 -19.76 1.87 -14.89
C LYS A 57 -20.22 1.50 -13.47
N PHE A 58 -20.01 2.37 -12.49
CA PHE A 58 -20.32 2.14 -11.09
C PHE A 58 -21.55 2.93 -10.60
N GLU A 59 -22.19 3.71 -11.50
CA GLU A 59 -23.44 4.40 -11.19
C GLU A 59 -24.53 3.40 -10.84
N GLY A 60 -25.22 3.67 -9.73
CA GLY A 60 -26.26 2.78 -9.22
C GLY A 60 -25.77 1.54 -8.49
N THR A 61 -24.47 1.33 -8.36
CA THR A 61 -23.88 0.32 -7.47
C THR A 61 -23.74 0.89 -6.05
N LYS A 62 -23.34 0.04 -5.11
CA LYS A 62 -23.01 0.47 -3.74
C LYS A 62 -21.53 0.82 -3.57
N ILE A 63 -20.79 0.98 -4.66
CA ILE A 63 -19.38 1.33 -4.64
C ILE A 63 -19.23 2.85 -4.55
N ASN A 64 -18.39 3.32 -3.64
CA ASN A 64 -18.10 4.73 -3.45
C ASN A 64 -16.93 5.14 -4.35
N CYS A 65 -17.17 6.05 -5.30
CA CYS A 65 -16.17 6.52 -6.23
C CYS A 65 -15.71 7.94 -5.87
N LEU A 66 -14.39 8.11 -5.70
CA LEU A 66 -13.77 9.37 -5.32
C LEU A 66 -12.68 9.76 -6.30
N SER A 67 -12.74 11.00 -6.79
CA SER A 67 -11.67 11.63 -7.57
C SER A 67 -10.91 12.58 -6.66
N LEU A 68 -9.62 12.26 -6.35
CA LEU A 68 -8.81 13.03 -5.43
C LEU A 68 -7.52 13.55 -6.09
N PRO A 69 -7.00 14.74 -5.71
CA PRO A 69 -5.86 15.37 -6.38
C PRO A 69 -4.51 14.78 -5.94
N ILE A 70 -4.28 13.47 -6.18
CA ILE A 70 -3.10 12.74 -5.71
C ILE A 70 -1.82 13.29 -6.34
N SER A 71 -1.80 13.44 -7.66
CA SER A 71 -0.64 13.99 -8.38
C SER A 71 -0.35 15.44 -8.01
N GLU A 72 -1.39 16.25 -7.85
CA GLU A 72 -1.22 17.67 -7.47
C GLU A 72 -0.63 17.77 -6.06
N THR A 73 -1.14 16.99 -5.12
CA THR A 73 -0.63 16.93 -3.74
C THR A 73 0.83 16.49 -3.70
N ALA A 74 1.21 15.47 -4.48
CA ALA A 74 2.60 15.05 -4.60
C ALA A 74 3.49 16.15 -5.16
N MET A 75 3.01 16.90 -6.15
CA MET A 75 3.77 18.01 -6.75
C MET A 75 3.95 19.19 -5.80
N LYS A 76 3.01 19.47 -4.90
CA LYS A 76 3.17 20.48 -3.84
C LYS A 76 4.38 20.20 -2.95
N GLN A 77 4.67 18.92 -2.71
CA GLN A 77 5.84 18.48 -1.94
C GLN A 77 7.13 18.36 -2.80
N GLY A 78 7.05 18.71 -4.08
CA GLY A 78 8.19 18.92 -4.98
C GLY A 78 8.45 17.80 -6.00
N SER A 79 7.76 16.67 -5.97
CA SER A 79 7.99 15.61 -6.95
C SER A 79 6.77 14.70 -7.16
N LEU A 80 6.49 14.41 -8.44
CA LEU A 80 5.46 13.43 -8.82
C LEU A 80 5.76 12.01 -8.29
N LEU A 81 7.03 11.70 -8.00
CA LEU A 81 7.43 10.42 -7.41
C LEU A 81 6.82 10.21 -6.01
N MET A 82 6.43 11.29 -5.33
CA MET A 82 5.81 11.23 -4.00
C MET A 82 4.35 10.77 -4.04
N ARG A 83 3.75 10.55 -5.23
CA ARG A 83 2.39 9.98 -5.34
C ARG A 83 2.20 8.70 -4.54
N ASN A 84 3.21 7.85 -4.50
CA ASN A 84 3.15 6.59 -3.75
C ASN A 84 3.09 6.85 -2.23
N ILE A 85 3.73 7.91 -1.75
CA ILE A 85 3.69 8.30 -0.34
C ILE A 85 2.35 8.96 0.01
N VAL A 86 1.81 9.81 -0.87
CA VAL A 86 0.44 10.35 -0.74
C VAL A 86 -0.56 9.19 -0.69
N ALA A 87 -0.45 8.24 -1.63
CA ALA A 87 -1.28 7.05 -1.68
C ALA A 87 -1.19 6.19 -0.41
N LEU A 88 0.01 6.06 0.17
CA LEU A 88 0.21 5.38 1.45
C LEU A 88 -0.54 6.09 2.58
N GLY A 89 -0.44 7.43 2.67
CA GLY A 89 -1.19 8.22 3.66
C GLY A 89 -2.70 8.03 3.53
N MET A 90 -3.21 8.04 2.30
CA MET A 90 -4.62 7.77 2.00
C MET A 90 -5.05 6.37 2.44
N SER A 91 -4.22 5.36 2.15
CA SER A 91 -4.50 3.97 2.55
C SER A 91 -4.54 3.81 4.07
N VAL A 92 -3.63 4.48 4.78
CA VAL A 92 -3.58 4.47 6.24
C VAL A 92 -4.83 5.12 6.85
N ALA A 93 -5.30 6.22 6.26
CA ALA A 93 -6.56 6.86 6.66
C ALA A 93 -7.76 5.95 6.45
N LEU A 94 -7.86 5.28 5.29
CA LEU A 94 -8.96 4.36 4.97
C LEU A 94 -9.00 3.13 5.87
N LEU A 95 -7.83 2.65 6.33
CA LEU A 95 -7.73 1.48 7.20
C LEU A 95 -7.76 1.85 8.69
N GLY A 96 -7.75 3.14 9.03
CA GLY A 96 -7.74 3.61 10.40
C GLY A 96 -6.51 3.19 11.20
N PHE A 97 -5.37 3.00 10.54
CA PHE A 97 -4.14 2.61 11.21
C PHE A 97 -3.46 3.79 11.91
N ASP A 98 -2.68 3.48 12.95
CA ASP A 98 -1.81 4.45 13.60
C ASP A 98 -0.76 4.99 12.62
N THR A 99 -0.82 6.29 12.36
CA THR A 99 0.08 7.00 11.44
C THR A 99 1.53 6.94 11.88
N LYS A 100 1.79 6.82 13.20
CA LYS A 100 3.14 6.84 13.74
C LYS A 100 3.99 5.70 13.19
N MET A 101 3.45 4.49 13.13
CA MET A 101 4.17 3.31 12.62
C MET A 101 4.64 3.52 11.17
N PHE A 102 3.79 4.11 10.32
CA PHE A 102 4.12 4.38 8.93
C PHE A 102 5.12 5.53 8.76
N LYS A 103 5.01 6.58 9.60
CA LYS A 103 6.00 7.67 9.63
C LYS A 103 7.37 7.17 10.05
N ASP A 104 7.45 6.31 11.06
CA ASP A 104 8.71 5.71 11.51
C ASP A 104 9.32 4.86 10.37
N ALA A 105 8.53 4.09 9.63
CA ALA A 105 8.99 3.33 8.46
C ALA A 105 9.46 4.23 7.31
N ILE A 106 8.82 5.38 7.07
CA ILE A 106 9.27 6.37 6.09
C ILE A 106 10.64 6.93 6.50
N ILE A 107 10.80 7.31 7.77
CA ILE A 107 12.07 7.83 8.29
C ILE A 107 13.17 6.79 8.11
N GLU A 108 12.94 5.54 8.46
CA GLU A 108 13.89 4.45 8.31
C GLU A 108 14.27 4.22 6.82
N LYS A 109 13.27 4.15 5.95
CA LYS A 109 13.48 3.96 4.50
C LYS A 109 14.34 5.05 3.88
N PHE A 110 14.15 6.29 4.30
CA PHE A 110 14.87 7.45 3.78
C PHE A 110 16.03 7.91 4.66
N ALA A 111 16.42 7.14 5.69
CA ALA A 111 17.49 7.50 6.64
C ALA A 111 18.85 7.83 5.98
N LYS A 112 19.12 7.29 4.79
CA LYS A 112 20.35 7.57 4.01
C LYS A 112 20.25 8.82 3.11
N LYS A 113 19.11 9.51 3.13
CA LYS A 113 18.85 10.73 2.34
C LYS A 113 18.99 11.98 3.22
N SER A 114 18.89 13.17 2.61
CA SER A 114 18.88 14.42 3.38
C SER A 114 17.61 14.56 4.23
N GLN A 115 17.70 15.30 5.33
CA GLN A 115 16.55 15.60 6.18
C GLN A 115 15.40 16.23 5.41
N GLU A 116 15.71 17.12 4.45
CA GLU A 116 14.71 17.74 3.56
C GLU A 116 13.88 16.71 2.79
N ILE A 117 14.50 15.61 2.32
CA ILE A 117 13.79 14.54 1.62
C ILE A 117 12.88 13.79 2.58
N ILE A 118 13.33 13.52 3.80
CA ILE A 118 12.52 12.88 4.83
C ILE A 118 11.30 13.73 5.14
N ASP A 119 11.51 15.02 5.43
CA ASP A 119 10.45 15.96 5.79
C ASP A 119 9.39 16.08 4.68
N LYS A 120 9.82 16.17 3.40
CA LYS A 120 8.91 16.19 2.26
C LYS A 120 8.08 14.91 2.11
N ASN A 121 8.67 13.75 2.39
CA ASN A 121 7.94 12.49 2.36
C ASN A 121 6.93 12.40 3.51
N LEU A 122 7.30 12.84 4.70
CA LEU A 122 6.37 12.91 5.83
C LEU A 122 5.20 13.87 5.55
N ALA A 123 5.49 15.04 4.98
CA ALA A 123 4.45 15.99 4.58
C ALA A 123 3.53 15.40 3.49
N ALA A 124 4.09 14.72 2.49
CA ALA A 124 3.30 14.05 1.45
C ALA A 124 2.38 12.96 2.03
N PHE A 125 2.86 12.22 3.03
CA PHE A 125 2.06 11.23 3.75
C PHE A 125 0.91 11.89 4.52
N ASP A 126 1.19 12.97 5.26
CA ASP A 126 0.18 13.69 6.04
C ASP A 126 -0.87 14.35 5.14
N ASP A 127 -0.45 14.93 4.02
CA ASP A 127 -1.37 15.49 3.03
C ASP A 127 -2.30 14.40 2.46
N GLY A 128 -1.75 13.23 2.12
CA GLY A 128 -2.55 12.10 1.64
C GLY A 128 -3.57 11.61 2.66
N HIS A 129 -3.17 11.48 3.91
CA HIS A 129 -4.06 11.14 5.02
C HIS A 129 -5.19 12.16 5.15
N SER A 130 -4.87 13.45 5.15
CA SER A 130 -5.83 14.54 5.29
C SER A 130 -6.83 14.59 4.16
N LEU A 131 -6.41 14.33 2.90
CA LEU A 131 -7.31 14.29 1.74
C LEU A 131 -8.47 13.32 1.92
N VAL A 132 -8.20 12.16 2.51
CA VAL A 132 -9.23 11.15 2.77
C VAL A 132 -10.11 11.59 3.93
N MET A 133 -9.51 12.02 5.03
CA MET A 133 -10.26 12.44 6.23
C MET A 133 -11.20 13.61 5.95
N GLU A 134 -10.76 14.59 5.14
CA GLU A 134 -11.60 15.71 4.74
C GLU A 134 -12.81 15.30 3.86
N LYS A 135 -12.62 14.27 3.01
CA LYS A 135 -13.67 13.82 2.08
C LYS A 135 -14.64 12.84 2.71
N LEU A 136 -14.16 11.97 3.58
CA LEU A 136 -15.01 10.97 4.24
C LEU A 136 -15.71 11.57 5.48
N GLY A 137 -15.17 12.65 6.07
CA GLY A 137 -15.73 13.27 7.26
C GLY A 137 -15.86 12.27 8.40
N ASP A 138 -17.04 12.20 9.01
CA ASP A 138 -17.35 11.31 10.13
C ASP A 138 -17.79 9.90 9.68
N VAL A 139 -17.40 9.47 8.48
CA VAL A 139 -17.68 8.08 8.05
C VAL A 139 -16.93 7.14 8.99
N GLU A 140 -17.68 6.28 9.66
CA GLU A 140 -17.13 5.24 10.52
C GLU A 140 -16.39 4.23 9.65
N ILE A 141 -15.06 4.32 9.68
CA ILE A 141 -14.18 3.36 9.00
C ILE A 141 -14.00 2.19 9.95
N ASP A 142 -14.29 0.98 9.48
CA ASP A 142 -14.00 -0.25 10.23
C ASP A 142 -12.49 -0.35 10.44
N THR A 143 -12.03 0.15 11.59
CA THR A 143 -10.62 0.18 11.93
C THR A 143 -10.19 -1.20 12.42
N LEU A 144 -9.14 -1.73 11.82
CA LEU A 144 -8.47 -2.91 12.36
C LEU A 144 -7.74 -2.53 13.65
N PRO A 145 -7.99 -3.25 14.76
CA PRO A 145 -7.26 -2.97 15.99
C PRO A 145 -5.76 -3.15 15.77
N ALA A 146 -4.97 -2.33 16.45
CA ALA A 146 -3.51 -2.42 16.37
C ALA A 146 -3.07 -3.84 16.72
N PRO A 147 -2.24 -4.49 15.88
CA PRO A 147 -1.73 -5.82 16.18
C PRO A 147 -0.92 -5.78 17.48
N GLY A 148 -1.21 -6.70 18.39
CA GLY A 148 -0.36 -6.89 19.57
C GLY A 148 1.07 -7.17 19.14
N LYS A 149 2.06 -6.70 19.90
CA LYS A 149 3.47 -7.04 19.67
C LYS A 149 3.63 -8.56 19.72
N LYS A 150 3.94 -9.15 18.56
CA LYS A 150 4.41 -10.53 18.45
C LYS A 150 5.81 -10.47 17.89
N ASP A 151 6.75 -11.18 18.51
CA ASP A 151 8.08 -11.37 17.93
C ASP A 151 7.94 -12.28 16.71
N GLN A 152 7.71 -11.66 15.56
CA GLN A 152 7.57 -12.34 14.28
C GLN A 152 8.60 -11.77 13.31
N MET A 153 9.22 -12.67 12.53
CA MET A 153 10.06 -12.27 11.41
C MET A 153 9.18 -12.12 10.16
N PHE A 154 9.40 -11.03 9.44
CA PHE A 154 8.89 -10.86 8.09
C PHE A 154 9.97 -11.35 7.10
N LEU A 155 9.67 -12.37 6.31
CA LEU A 155 10.60 -12.99 5.38
C LEU A 155 9.97 -13.10 3.99
N LEU A 156 10.76 -12.88 2.96
CA LEU A 156 10.42 -13.28 1.60
C LEU A 156 10.55 -14.81 1.47
N GLY A 157 9.86 -15.40 0.46
CA GLY A 157 9.86 -16.85 0.27
C GLY A 157 11.26 -17.45 0.12
N ASN A 158 12.15 -16.78 -0.61
CA ASN A 158 13.54 -17.24 -0.81
C ASN A 158 14.35 -17.18 0.49
N GLU A 159 14.21 -16.11 1.27
CA GLU A 159 14.83 -15.98 2.60
C GLU A 159 14.33 -17.06 3.56
N ALA A 160 13.02 -17.34 3.54
CA ALA A 160 12.43 -18.39 4.35
C ALA A 160 12.95 -19.79 3.96
N CYS A 161 13.17 -20.05 2.66
CA CYS A 161 13.79 -21.28 2.18
C CYS A 161 15.24 -21.41 2.67
N ALA A 162 16.04 -20.36 2.57
CA ALA A 162 17.42 -20.33 3.04
C ALA A 162 17.50 -20.58 4.55
N LEU A 163 16.69 -19.86 5.32
CA LEU A 163 16.63 -20.00 6.78
C LEU A 163 16.16 -21.39 7.21
N GLY A 164 15.15 -21.96 6.51
CA GLY A 164 14.68 -23.31 6.74
C GLY A 164 15.74 -24.37 6.46
N ALA A 165 16.53 -24.22 5.39
CA ALA A 165 17.64 -25.11 5.08
C ALA A 165 18.73 -25.07 6.16
N ILE A 166 19.09 -23.85 6.63
CA ILE A 166 20.06 -23.67 7.73
C ILE A 166 19.54 -24.29 9.02
N ALA A 167 18.27 -24.06 9.36
CA ALA A 167 17.63 -24.64 10.55
C ALA A 167 17.57 -26.18 10.49
N ALA A 168 17.42 -26.76 9.29
CA ALA A 168 17.47 -28.19 9.07
C ALA A 168 18.91 -28.77 9.10
N GLY A 169 19.93 -27.97 9.33
CA GLY A 169 21.32 -28.38 9.46
C GLY A 169 22.11 -28.39 8.17
N SER A 170 21.62 -27.81 7.07
CA SER A 170 22.39 -27.63 5.85
C SER A 170 23.62 -26.79 6.11
N ARG A 171 24.78 -27.27 5.68
CA ARG A 171 26.08 -26.60 5.88
C ARG A 171 26.74 -26.22 4.58
N PHE A 172 26.17 -26.60 3.47
CA PHE A 172 26.69 -26.34 2.16
C PHE A 172 25.57 -26.17 1.16
N MET A 173 25.68 -25.18 0.31
CA MET A 173 24.82 -24.96 -0.84
C MET A 173 25.67 -24.67 -2.07
N ALA A 174 25.40 -25.35 -3.17
CA ALA A 174 25.96 -25.05 -4.47
C ALA A 174 24.80 -24.69 -5.41
N SER A 175 24.90 -23.56 -6.08
CA SER A 175 23.88 -23.08 -7.00
C SER A 175 24.50 -22.34 -8.17
N TYR A 176 23.84 -22.39 -9.30
CA TYR A 176 24.13 -21.50 -10.43
C TYR A 176 23.49 -20.12 -10.17
N PRO A 177 24.23 -19.01 -10.44
CA PRO A 177 23.73 -17.66 -10.18
C PRO A 177 22.64 -17.25 -11.18
N ILE A 178 21.44 -17.70 -10.92
CA ILE A 178 20.23 -17.42 -11.70
C ILE A 178 19.08 -17.20 -10.73
N THR A 179 18.25 -16.18 -10.99
CA THR A 179 17.02 -15.92 -10.21
C THR A 179 16.04 -17.10 -10.38
N PRO A 180 15.46 -17.66 -9.29
CA PRO A 180 15.52 -17.18 -7.90
C PRO A 180 16.64 -17.77 -7.05
N ALA A 181 17.51 -18.64 -7.60
CA ALA A 181 18.51 -19.36 -6.82
C ALA A 181 19.53 -18.42 -6.16
N SER A 182 19.91 -17.30 -6.80
CA SER A 182 20.80 -16.28 -6.22
C SER A 182 20.23 -15.68 -4.94
N GLU A 183 18.93 -15.39 -4.93
CA GLU A 183 18.24 -14.78 -3.78
C GLU A 183 18.13 -15.73 -2.58
N VAL A 184 18.27 -17.06 -2.80
CA VAL A 184 18.33 -18.05 -1.72
C VAL A 184 19.74 -18.13 -1.13
N MET A 185 20.78 -17.71 -1.91
CA MET A 185 22.18 -17.74 -1.48
C MET A 185 22.62 -16.49 -0.71
N GLU A 186 21.94 -15.36 -0.92
CA GLU A 186 22.21 -14.07 -0.26
C GLU A 186 21.67 -14.03 1.17
#